data_9b376466fb8ce985837b4591d6205181
#
_entry.id   9b376466fb8ce985837b4591d6205181
#
_cell.length_a   1.000
_cell.length_b   1.000
_cell.length_c   1.000
_cell.angle_alpha   90.00
_cell.angle_beta   90.00
_cell.angle_gamma   90.00
#
_symmetry.space_group_name_H-M   'P 1'
#
loop_
_entity.id
_entity.type
_entity.pdbx_description
1 polymer ?
#
loop_
_entity_poly.entity_id
_entity_poly.type
_entity_poly.pdbx_seq_one_letter_code
_entity_poly.pdbx_strand_id
1 'polypeptide(L)'
;MYFPSRSTLEIKTASPDDFDSLKKAKEKHIEQAHVYMACLDLPLMWFMYWNKGNQNITPSVPPFLIRFDPRLWEKLEARAVECLTAAEQGQLPDREEGQHCRWCKYSWTCNPTTATPPQKRRIGPILGRR
;
A
#
# COMPACT_ATOMS: atom_id res chain seq x y z
N MET A 1 -7.73 -22.57 -13.43
CA MET A 1 -8.15 -21.16 -13.66
C MET A 1 -7.31 -20.61 -14.79
N TYR A 2 -7.91 -20.11 -15.87
CA TYR A 2 -7.18 -19.55 -17.02
C TYR A 2 -6.97 -18.05 -16.81
N PHE A 3 -5.72 -17.62 -16.83
CA PHE A 3 -5.38 -16.20 -16.82
C PHE A 3 -5.17 -15.71 -18.25
N PRO A 4 -5.80 -14.60 -18.67
CA PRO A 4 -5.54 -14.03 -20.00
C PRO A 4 -4.05 -13.73 -20.18
N SER A 5 -3.57 -13.91 -21.41
CA SER A 5 -2.23 -13.52 -21.80
C SER A 5 -1.97 -12.06 -21.54
N ARG A 6 -1.31 -11.43 -20.87
CA ARG A 6 -1.16 -10.01 -20.45
C ARG A 6 -1.96 -9.71 -19.18
N SER A 7 -1.88 -10.62 -18.22
CA SER A 7 -2.35 -10.37 -16.86
C SER A 7 -1.35 -10.95 -15.86
N THR A 8 -1.39 -10.45 -14.64
CA THR A 8 -0.59 -10.96 -13.54
C THR A 8 -1.47 -11.24 -12.33
N LEU A 9 -0.93 -11.98 -11.37
CA LEU A 9 -1.57 -12.31 -10.10
C LEU A 9 -0.76 -11.74 -8.94
N GLU A 10 -1.42 -10.99 -8.10
CA GLU A 10 -0.89 -10.53 -6.82
C GLU A 10 -1.55 -11.29 -5.67
N ILE A 11 -0.75 -11.79 -4.75
CA ILE A 11 -1.22 -12.52 -3.57
C ILE A 11 -1.04 -11.64 -2.34
N LYS A 12 -2.13 -11.38 -1.63
CA LYS A 12 -2.15 -10.63 -0.38
C LYS A 12 -2.60 -11.53 0.76
N THR A 13 -2.02 -11.35 1.93
CA THR A 13 -2.53 -12.00 3.13
C THR A 13 -3.48 -11.08 3.89
N ALA A 14 -4.50 -11.68 4.52
CA ALA A 14 -5.43 -10.98 5.40
C ALA A 14 -5.58 -11.73 6.73
N SER A 15 -5.92 -11.03 7.81
CA SER A 15 -6.37 -11.66 9.05
C SER A 15 -7.70 -12.37 8.80
N PRO A 16 -8.10 -13.35 9.64
CA PRO A 16 -9.40 -14.02 9.48
C PRO A 16 -10.56 -13.03 9.38
N ASP A 17 -10.67 -12.08 10.31
CA ASP A 17 -11.76 -11.09 10.34
C ASP A 17 -11.77 -10.18 9.10
N ASP A 18 -10.58 -9.73 8.69
CA ASP A 18 -10.43 -8.96 7.45
C ASP A 18 -10.86 -9.78 6.23
N PHE A 19 -10.46 -11.05 6.17
CA PHE A 19 -10.72 -11.93 5.05
C PHE A 19 -12.22 -12.19 4.88
N ASP A 20 -12.92 -12.50 5.97
CA ASP A 20 -14.35 -12.80 5.96
C ASP A 20 -15.20 -11.56 5.60
N SER A 21 -14.67 -10.37 5.83
CA SER A 21 -15.31 -9.10 5.48
C SER A 21 -15.03 -8.63 4.05
N LEU A 22 -14.12 -9.28 3.31
CA LEU A 22 -13.72 -8.85 1.96
C LEU A 22 -14.84 -9.06 0.94
N LYS A 23 -15.37 -7.95 0.42
CA LYS A 23 -16.32 -7.93 -0.70
C LYS A 23 -15.69 -7.40 -1.99
N LYS A 24 -14.59 -6.68 -1.90
CA LYS A 24 -13.81 -6.11 -3.00
C LYS A 24 -12.34 -6.01 -2.61
N ALA A 25 -11.46 -5.83 -3.56
CA ALA A 25 -10.06 -5.52 -3.28
C ALA A 25 -9.95 -4.21 -2.48
N LYS A 26 -9.01 -4.16 -1.51
CA LYS A 26 -8.79 -2.95 -0.69
C LYS A 26 -8.25 -1.82 -1.58
N GLU A 27 -8.69 -0.59 -1.38
CA GLU A 27 -8.33 0.57 -2.23
C GLU A 27 -6.83 0.75 -2.38
N LYS A 28 -6.08 0.70 -1.28
CA LYS A 28 -4.60 0.76 -1.33
C LYS A 28 -3.95 -0.34 -2.17
N HIS A 29 -4.59 -1.49 -2.32
CA HIS A 29 -4.10 -2.57 -3.18
C HIS A 29 -4.47 -2.32 -4.64
N ILE A 30 -5.62 -1.66 -4.89
CA ILE A 30 -6.01 -1.22 -6.24
C ILE A 30 -5.04 -0.16 -6.76
N GLU A 31 -4.65 0.82 -5.93
CA GLU A 31 -3.62 1.80 -6.26
C GLU A 31 -2.28 1.13 -6.57
N GLN A 32 -1.82 0.21 -5.73
CA GLN A 32 -0.61 -0.56 -5.98
C GLN A 32 -0.69 -1.36 -7.30
N ALA A 33 -1.85 -1.94 -7.61
CA ALA A 33 -2.07 -2.65 -8.86
C ALA A 33 -1.85 -1.75 -10.08
N HIS A 34 -2.35 -0.51 -10.02
CA HIS A 34 -2.21 0.45 -11.12
C HIS A 34 -0.74 0.82 -11.37
N VAL A 35 0.06 1.00 -10.30
CA VAL A 35 1.50 1.20 -10.44
C VAL A 35 2.15 0.00 -11.14
N TYR A 36 1.85 -1.22 -10.72
CA TYR A 36 2.42 -2.42 -11.36
C TYR A 36 1.95 -2.59 -12.81
N MET A 37 0.66 -2.39 -13.07
CA MET A 37 0.11 -2.49 -14.42
C MET A 37 0.71 -1.45 -15.37
N ALA A 38 0.91 -0.21 -14.91
CA ALA A 38 1.57 0.82 -15.70
C ALA A 38 3.03 0.48 -16.00
N CYS A 39 3.80 0.05 -14.99
CA CYS A 39 5.21 -0.30 -15.16
C CYS A 39 5.43 -1.53 -16.05
N LEU A 40 4.50 -2.46 -16.06
CA LEU A 40 4.59 -3.74 -16.80
C LEU A 40 3.79 -3.75 -18.11
N ASP A 41 3.16 -2.63 -18.46
CA ASP A 41 2.22 -2.52 -19.60
C ASP A 41 1.15 -3.62 -19.61
N LEU A 42 0.48 -3.80 -18.46
CA LEU A 42 -0.55 -4.82 -18.28
C LEU A 42 -1.94 -4.20 -18.18
N PRO A 43 -2.93 -4.71 -18.94
CA PRO A 43 -4.29 -4.20 -18.86
C PRO A 43 -5.09 -4.75 -17.67
N LEU A 44 -4.62 -5.85 -17.07
CA LEU A 44 -5.35 -6.60 -16.06
C LEU A 44 -4.43 -7.12 -14.96
N MET A 45 -4.93 -7.10 -13.72
CA MET A 45 -4.30 -7.76 -12.58
C MET A 45 -5.35 -8.49 -11.75
N TRP A 46 -4.99 -9.69 -11.29
CA TRP A 46 -5.79 -10.48 -10.36
C TRP A 46 -5.25 -10.31 -8.95
N PHE A 47 -6.14 -10.07 -7.98
CA PHE A 47 -5.82 -10.12 -6.56
C PHE A 47 -6.43 -11.35 -5.92
N MET A 48 -5.57 -12.14 -5.31
CA MET A 48 -5.96 -13.24 -4.45
C MET A 48 -5.60 -12.92 -2.99
N TYR A 49 -6.58 -13.02 -2.11
CA TYR A 49 -6.34 -12.85 -0.69
C TYR A 49 -6.26 -14.22 -0.01
N TRP A 50 -5.29 -14.35 0.87
CA TRP A 50 -5.04 -15.54 1.63
C TRP A 50 -5.34 -15.30 3.11
N ASN A 51 -6.18 -16.15 3.71
CA ASN A 51 -6.50 -16.08 5.13
C ASN A 51 -5.33 -16.61 5.98
N LYS A 52 -4.76 -15.78 6.83
CA LYS A 52 -3.66 -16.15 7.74
C LYS A 52 -4.07 -17.14 8.83
N GLY A 53 -5.36 -17.21 9.17
CA GLY A 53 -5.87 -18.12 10.19
C GLY A 53 -6.03 -19.56 9.69
N ASN A 54 -6.19 -19.74 8.38
CA ASN A 54 -6.28 -21.05 7.77
C ASN A 54 -4.94 -21.41 7.15
N GLN A 55 -4.29 -22.44 7.63
CA GLN A 55 -3.06 -22.95 7.01
C GLN A 55 -3.32 -23.56 5.62
N ASN A 56 -4.57 -23.59 5.17
CA ASN A 56 -4.98 -24.07 3.86
C ASN A 56 -4.86 -22.97 2.80
N ILE A 57 -4.36 -23.38 1.64
CA ILE A 57 -4.07 -22.51 0.47
C ILE A 57 -5.34 -22.09 -0.29
N THR A 58 -6.49 -22.62 0.03
CA THR A 58 -7.73 -22.40 -0.71
C THR A 58 -8.43 -21.14 -0.18
N PRO A 59 -8.38 -19.99 -0.89
CA PRO A 59 -9.10 -18.80 -0.48
C PRO A 59 -10.61 -19.07 -0.58
N SER A 60 -11.36 -18.74 0.46
CA SER A 60 -12.83 -18.78 0.44
C SER A 60 -13.43 -17.63 -0.38
N VAL A 61 -12.64 -16.65 -0.72
CA VAL A 61 -13.02 -15.52 -1.57
C VAL A 61 -12.39 -15.68 -2.94
N PRO A 62 -13.15 -15.59 -4.05
CA PRO A 62 -12.60 -15.68 -5.39
C PRO A 62 -11.63 -14.52 -5.65
N PRO A 63 -10.66 -14.69 -6.56
CA PRO A 63 -9.78 -13.60 -6.96
C PRO A 63 -10.56 -12.42 -7.53
N PHE A 64 -10.13 -11.21 -7.18
CA PHE A 64 -10.70 -9.97 -7.71
C PHE A 64 -9.93 -9.55 -8.96
N LEU A 65 -10.67 -9.28 -10.04
CA LEU A 65 -10.10 -8.74 -11.27
C LEU A 65 -10.07 -7.22 -11.21
N ILE A 66 -8.88 -6.66 -11.35
CA ILE A 66 -8.65 -5.23 -11.48
C ILE A 66 -8.30 -4.92 -12.93
N ARG A 67 -9.01 -3.97 -13.53
CA ARG A 67 -8.70 -3.43 -14.85
C ARG A 67 -7.92 -2.14 -14.70
N PHE A 68 -6.98 -1.90 -15.58
CA PHE A 68 -6.24 -0.65 -15.60
C PHE A 68 -7.18 0.52 -15.89
N ASP A 69 -7.14 1.52 -15.02
CA ASP A 69 -7.86 2.80 -15.17
C ASP A 69 -6.82 3.92 -15.38
N PRO A 70 -6.73 4.49 -16.59
CA PRO A 70 -5.79 5.57 -16.89
C PRO A 70 -5.96 6.78 -15.97
N ARG A 71 -7.20 7.11 -15.58
CA ARG A 71 -7.46 8.28 -14.71
C ARG A 71 -6.91 8.09 -13.30
N LEU A 72 -7.01 6.87 -12.77
CA LEU A 72 -6.40 6.56 -11.48
C LEU A 72 -4.88 6.59 -11.60
N TRP A 73 -4.32 6.07 -12.70
CA TRP A 73 -2.90 6.13 -12.95
C TRP A 73 -2.38 7.57 -13.02
N GLU A 74 -2.99 8.44 -13.82
CA GLU A 74 -2.62 9.85 -13.94
C GLU A 74 -2.55 10.54 -12.56
N LYS A 75 -3.52 10.26 -11.69
CA LYS A 75 -3.54 10.79 -10.32
C LYS A 75 -2.37 10.28 -9.48
N LEU A 76 -2.08 8.98 -9.55
CA LEU A 76 -0.98 8.37 -8.79
C LEU A 76 0.38 8.85 -9.29
N GLU A 77 0.55 8.97 -10.61
CA GLU A 77 1.76 9.48 -11.24
C GLU A 77 2.01 10.96 -10.88
N ALA A 78 0.99 11.79 -10.97
CA ALA A 78 1.08 13.20 -10.58
C ALA A 78 1.53 13.34 -9.11
N ARG A 79 0.98 12.52 -8.22
CA ARG A 79 1.38 12.50 -6.82
C ARG A 79 2.83 12.03 -6.61
N ALA A 80 3.26 11.03 -7.37
CA ALA A 80 4.63 10.54 -7.30
C ALA A 80 5.62 11.62 -7.79
N VAL A 81 5.31 12.31 -8.88
CA VAL A 81 6.12 13.42 -9.41
C VAL A 81 6.21 14.57 -8.41
N GLU A 82 5.09 14.97 -7.79
CA GLU A 82 5.07 15.98 -6.74
C GLU A 82 6.00 15.62 -5.58
N CYS A 83 5.92 14.38 -5.08
CA CYS A 83 6.77 13.91 -3.99
C CYS A 83 8.27 13.92 -4.37
N LEU A 84 8.60 13.50 -5.58
CA LEU A 84 9.98 13.50 -6.08
C LEU A 84 10.51 14.94 -6.22
N THR A 85 9.74 15.82 -6.82
CA THR A 85 10.11 17.23 -7.00
C THR A 85 10.33 17.93 -5.66
N ALA A 86 9.44 17.72 -4.69
CA ALA A 86 9.58 18.25 -3.35
C ALA A 86 10.87 17.72 -2.66
N ALA A 87 11.14 16.42 -2.80
CA ALA A 87 12.35 15.81 -2.24
C ALA A 87 13.64 16.39 -2.85
N GLU A 88 13.68 16.60 -4.18
CA GLU A 88 14.82 17.24 -4.86
C GLU A 88 15.06 18.68 -4.40
N GLN A 89 13.99 19.39 -4.05
CA GLN A 89 14.05 20.74 -3.52
C GLN A 89 14.32 20.81 -2.00
N GLY A 90 14.43 19.65 -1.34
CA GLY A 90 14.57 19.58 0.12
C GLY A 90 13.32 20.05 0.87
N GLN A 91 12.15 19.96 0.23
CA GLN A 91 10.85 20.37 0.75
C GLN A 91 9.98 19.14 1.07
N LEU A 92 8.97 19.36 1.90
CA LEU A 92 7.93 18.36 2.11
C LEU A 92 6.84 18.54 1.03
N PRO A 93 6.34 17.44 0.44
CA PRO A 93 5.18 17.51 -0.46
C PRO A 93 3.93 17.92 0.30
N ASP A 94 2.89 18.28 -0.43
CA ASP A 94 1.60 18.62 0.16
C ASP A 94 1.08 17.47 1.02
N ARG A 95 0.43 17.86 2.11
CA ARG A 95 -0.06 16.91 3.09
C ARG A 95 -1.28 16.15 2.59
N GLU A 96 -1.24 14.84 2.69
CA GLU A 96 -2.42 13.99 2.55
C GLU A 96 -2.98 13.56 3.90
N GLU A 97 -4.24 13.89 4.16
CA GLU A 97 -4.95 13.43 5.35
C GLU A 97 -5.65 12.09 5.10
N GLY A 98 -5.56 11.18 6.05
CA GLY A 98 -6.19 9.88 5.94
C GLY A 98 -6.12 9.07 7.24
N GLN A 99 -6.74 7.89 7.22
CA GLN A 99 -6.73 7.00 8.39
C GLN A 99 -5.31 6.60 8.84
N HIS A 100 -4.36 6.54 7.89
CA HIS A 100 -2.95 6.24 8.17
C HIS A 100 -2.30 7.28 9.10
N CYS A 101 -2.80 8.50 9.17
CA CYS A 101 -2.27 9.55 10.06
C CYS A 101 -2.36 9.16 11.55
N ARG A 102 -3.32 8.32 11.94
CA ARG A 102 -3.49 7.88 13.33
C ARG A 102 -2.30 7.09 13.88
N TRP A 103 -1.56 6.40 13.00
CA TRP A 103 -0.39 5.58 13.37
C TRP A 103 0.89 6.05 12.70
N CYS A 104 0.85 7.22 12.05
CA CYS A 104 2.00 7.76 11.35
C CYS A 104 3.04 8.28 12.36
N LYS A 105 4.23 7.71 12.32
CA LYS A 105 5.33 8.13 13.18
C LYS A 105 5.85 9.55 12.88
N TYR A 106 5.45 10.11 11.76
CA TYR A 106 5.81 11.46 11.30
C TYR A 106 4.67 12.47 11.46
N SER A 107 3.56 12.10 12.11
CA SER A 107 2.39 12.98 12.29
C SER A 107 2.74 14.34 12.91
N TRP A 108 3.74 14.38 13.79
CA TRP A 108 4.24 15.60 14.41
C TRP A 108 4.90 16.56 13.41
N THR A 109 5.52 16.07 12.33
CA THR A 109 6.08 16.92 11.27
C THR A 109 4.98 17.53 10.41
N CYS A 110 3.96 16.71 10.08
CA CYS A 110 2.83 17.15 9.26
C CYS A 110 1.86 18.06 10.04
N ASN A 111 1.77 17.90 11.37
CA ASN A 111 0.84 18.66 12.22
C ASN A 111 1.50 19.04 13.55
N PRO A 112 2.44 19.99 13.52
CA PRO A 112 3.24 20.36 14.69
C PRO A 112 2.41 20.94 15.85
N THR A 113 1.19 21.46 15.57
CA THR A 113 0.32 22.06 16.60
C THR A 113 -0.43 21.04 17.46
N THR A 114 -0.60 19.81 17.00
CA THR A 114 -1.43 18.80 17.69
C THR A 114 -0.67 17.53 18.09
N ALA A 115 0.51 17.32 17.58
CA ALA A 115 1.26 16.10 17.80
C ALA A 115 2.45 16.30 18.74
N THR A 116 2.51 15.51 19.79
CA THR A 116 3.71 15.43 20.65
C THR A 116 4.83 14.72 19.88
N PRO A 117 6.03 15.32 19.78
CA PRO A 117 7.15 14.66 19.12
C PRO A 117 7.47 13.34 19.81
N PRO A 118 7.83 12.28 19.05
CA PRO A 118 8.16 10.99 19.62
C PRO A 118 9.37 11.17 20.57
N GLN A 119 9.22 10.71 21.79
CA GLN A 119 10.35 10.66 22.73
C GLN A 119 11.47 9.83 22.10
N LYS A 120 12.66 10.41 21.99
CA LYS A 120 13.83 9.67 21.53
C LYS A 120 14.02 8.43 22.43
N ARG A 121 13.68 7.26 21.93
CA ARG A 121 14.09 6.02 22.59
C ARG A 121 15.61 6.06 22.68
N ARG A 122 16.16 6.10 23.88
CA ARG A 122 17.60 5.88 24.07
C ARG A 122 17.91 4.49 23.54
N ILE A 123 18.60 4.43 22.43
CA ILE A 123 19.18 3.20 21.93
C ILE A 123 20.27 2.88 22.96
N GLY A 124 20.04 1.86 23.77
CA GLY A 124 21.06 1.35 24.68
C GLY A 124 22.30 0.95 23.86
N PRO A 125 23.50 0.97 24.48
CA PRO A 125 24.72 0.61 23.77
C PRO A 125 24.56 -0.78 23.15
N ILE A 126 24.80 -0.88 21.85
CA ILE A 126 24.88 -2.15 21.15
C ILE A 126 26.08 -2.87 21.75
N LEU A 127 25.82 -3.87 22.62
CA LEU A 127 26.86 -4.73 23.16
C LEU A 127 27.63 -5.33 21.96
N GLY A 128 28.88 -4.88 21.82
CA GLY A 128 29.80 -5.39 20.80
C GLY A 128 29.93 -6.90 20.92
N ARG A 129 29.64 -7.58 19.82
CA ARG A 129 30.04 -8.99 19.69
C ARG A 129 31.56 -9.04 19.65
N ARG A 130 32.13 -9.73 20.64
CA ARG A 130 33.47 -10.27 20.55
C ARG A 130 33.47 -11.49 19.67
#